data_e2c77075b0a721b81b18f160e0bed644
#
_entry.id   e2c77075b0a721b81b18f160e0bed644
#
_cell.length_a   1.000
_cell.length_b   1.000
_cell.length_c   1.000
_cell.angle_alpha   90.00
_cell.angle_beta   90.00
_cell.angle_gamma   90.00
#
_symmetry.space_group_name_H-M   'P 1'
#
loop_
_entity.id
_entity.type
_entity.pdbx_description
1 polymer ?
#
loop_
_entity_poly.entity_id
_entity_poly.type
_entity_poly.pdbx_seq_one_letter_code
_entity_poly.pdbx_strand_id
1 'polypeptide(L)'
;METAIDEIVNEAIVIEDSGTSVEINLDEVKAPPQIRKRIEDEFNLILKMLNFGNMGHDIFRRWYVDGRLYYHIVIDELQPALGIQELKYIDPRRIRKIREIQKMRDPQTGIELIKKTLEYYLYNEKGMIGAGTNLGAKIAVDSIVNVNSGIMDPKQTMVLSYLHKAIKPFNNLRMVEDATVIYRLSRAPERRVFYIDVGNMPTVKAEQ
;
A
#
# COMPACT_ATOMS: atom_id res chain seq x y z
N MET A 1 13.47 -8.56 -0.46
CA MET A 1 12.30 -7.72 -0.79
C MET A 1 12.36 -6.39 -0.06
N GLU A 2 12.73 -6.35 1.21
CA GLU A 2 12.86 -5.13 2.00
C GLU A 2 13.88 -4.16 1.39
N THR A 3 15.09 -4.63 1.10
CA THR A 3 16.15 -3.85 0.44
C THR A 3 15.69 -3.19 -0.88
N ALA A 4 14.94 -3.91 -1.70
CA ALA A 4 14.41 -3.36 -2.96
C ALA A 4 13.37 -2.26 -2.72
N ILE A 5 12.57 -2.37 -1.65
CA ILE A 5 11.63 -1.32 -1.27
C ILE A 5 12.39 -0.09 -0.79
N ASP A 6 13.41 -0.28 0.03
CA ASP A 6 14.22 0.82 0.57
C ASP A 6 14.98 1.55 -0.55
N GLU A 7 15.50 0.84 -1.56
CA GLU A 7 16.10 1.44 -2.76
C GLU A 7 15.08 2.30 -3.53
N ILE A 8 13.87 1.78 -3.77
CA ILE A 8 12.81 2.53 -4.47
C ILE A 8 12.40 3.78 -3.67
N VAL A 9 12.31 3.66 -2.35
CA VAL A 9 11.96 4.80 -1.48
C VAL A 9 13.05 5.86 -1.50
N ASN A 10 14.32 5.45 -1.44
CA ASN A 10 15.45 6.36 -1.48
C ASN A 10 15.59 7.08 -2.83
N GLU A 11 15.25 6.41 -3.94
CA GLU A 11 15.23 7.05 -5.26
C GLU A 11 14.02 7.98 -5.46
N ALA A 12 12.88 7.67 -4.82
CA ALA A 12 11.66 8.48 -4.96
C ALA A 12 11.68 9.75 -4.13
N ILE A 13 12.29 9.70 -2.94
CA ILE A 13 12.37 10.83 -2.01
C ILE A 13 13.85 11.24 -1.90
N VAL A 14 14.26 12.08 -2.82
CA VAL A 14 15.59 12.68 -2.82
C VAL A 14 15.52 14.07 -2.18
N ILE A 15 16.43 14.36 -1.26
CA ILE A 15 16.59 15.70 -0.72
C ILE A 15 17.58 16.42 -1.64
N GLU A 16 17.11 17.43 -2.34
CA GLU A 16 17.96 18.30 -3.16
C GLU A 16 18.82 19.24 -2.29
N ASP A 17 19.81 19.88 -2.91
CA ASP A 17 20.68 20.88 -2.25
C ASP A 17 19.88 22.06 -1.67
N SER A 18 18.64 22.29 -2.14
CA SER A 18 17.67 23.25 -1.60
C SER A 18 17.12 22.88 -0.23
N GLY A 19 17.33 21.62 0.23
CA GLY A 19 16.82 21.10 1.49
C GLY A 19 15.34 20.69 1.46
N THR A 20 14.66 20.79 0.31
CA THR A 20 13.28 20.38 0.09
C THR A 20 13.22 19.17 -0.83
N SER A 21 12.43 18.15 -0.45
CA SER A 21 12.24 16.94 -1.27
C SER A 21 11.03 17.04 -2.20
N VAL A 22 10.21 18.07 -2.04
CA VAL A 22 8.99 18.30 -2.85
C VAL A 22 8.79 19.78 -3.07
N GLU A 23 8.57 20.17 -4.31
CA GLU A 23 8.27 21.54 -4.72
C GLU A 23 6.96 21.60 -5.49
N ILE A 24 6.24 22.73 -5.36
CA ILE A 24 5.05 22.97 -6.15
C ILE A 24 5.41 23.84 -7.37
N ASN A 25 5.11 23.33 -8.58
CA ASN A 25 5.25 24.10 -9.80
C ASN A 25 3.91 24.76 -10.15
N LEU A 26 3.89 26.10 -10.15
CA LEU A 26 2.73 26.93 -10.46
C LEU A 26 2.87 27.69 -11.79
N ASP A 27 3.83 27.34 -12.66
CA ASP A 27 4.11 28.08 -13.89
C ASP A 27 2.94 28.05 -14.87
N GLU A 28 2.23 26.92 -14.93
CA GLU A 28 1.08 26.75 -15.82
C GLU A 28 -0.22 27.34 -15.27
N VAL A 29 -0.25 27.72 -13.99
CA VAL A 29 -1.44 28.25 -13.34
C VAL A 29 -1.65 29.72 -13.72
N LYS A 30 -2.69 30.00 -14.51
CA LYS A 30 -3.08 31.38 -14.91
C LYS A 30 -3.77 32.10 -13.74
N ALA A 31 -3.05 32.37 -12.68
CA ALA A 31 -3.56 33.09 -11.51
C ALA A 31 -2.71 34.33 -11.20
N PRO A 32 -3.28 35.39 -10.58
CA PRO A 32 -2.52 36.53 -10.10
C PRO A 32 -1.40 36.12 -9.12
N PRO A 33 -0.28 36.87 -9.08
CA PRO A 33 0.87 36.53 -8.23
C PRO A 33 0.52 36.35 -6.76
N GLN A 34 -0.44 37.13 -6.26
CA GLN A 34 -0.91 37.02 -4.87
C GLN A 34 -1.59 35.69 -4.57
N ILE A 35 -2.34 35.13 -5.53
CA ILE A 35 -3.01 33.83 -5.37
C ILE A 35 -1.96 32.70 -5.44
N ARG A 36 -1.00 32.79 -6.35
CA ARG A 36 0.09 31.81 -6.44
C ARG A 36 0.87 31.72 -5.13
N LYS A 37 1.22 32.87 -4.56
CA LYS A 37 1.93 32.93 -3.27
C LYS A 37 1.10 32.32 -2.14
N ARG A 38 -0.21 32.55 -2.08
CA ARG A 38 -1.07 31.90 -1.07
C ARG A 38 -1.12 30.38 -1.24
N ILE A 39 -1.16 29.88 -2.46
CA ILE A 39 -1.13 28.43 -2.73
C ILE A 39 0.20 27.83 -2.24
N GLU A 40 1.30 28.51 -2.50
CA GLU A 40 2.64 28.09 -2.04
C GLU A 40 2.75 28.11 -0.52
N ASP A 41 2.25 29.17 0.14
CA ASP A 41 2.23 29.28 1.61
C ASP A 41 1.40 28.15 2.25
N GLU A 42 0.22 27.85 1.71
CA GLU A 42 -0.64 26.75 2.19
C GLU A 42 -0.02 25.38 1.94
N PHE A 43 0.62 25.19 0.80
CA PHE A 43 1.35 23.95 0.50
C PHE A 43 2.49 23.71 1.51
N ASN A 44 3.29 24.74 1.77
CA ASN A 44 4.36 24.68 2.74
C ASN A 44 3.85 24.42 4.18
N LEU A 45 2.67 24.94 4.51
CA LEU A 45 2.01 24.65 5.78
C LEU A 45 1.65 23.15 5.89
N ILE A 46 1.09 22.56 4.84
CA ILE A 46 0.76 21.12 4.80
C ILE A 46 2.03 20.27 4.94
N LEU A 47 3.11 20.61 4.24
CA LEU A 47 4.38 19.90 4.37
C LEU A 47 4.94 19.95 5.78
N LYS A 48 4.81 21.08 6.48
CA LYS A 48 5.17 21.22 7.90
C LYS A 48 4.31 20.36 8.80
N MET A 49 2.98 20.34 8.60
CA MET A 49 2.05 19.50 9.37
C MET A 49 2.36 18.01 9.22
N LEU A 50 2.74 17.59 8.02
CA LEU A 50 3.17 16.21 7.75
C LEU A 50 4.58 15.92 8.26
N ASN A 51 5.34 16.96 8.68
CA ASN A 51 6.78 16.85 8.95
C ASN A 51 7.52 16.12 7.81
N PHE A 52 7.19 16.51 6.56
CA PHE A 52 7.56 15.73 5.38
C PHE A 52 9.09 15.62 5.21
N GLY A 53 9.85 16.64 5.59
CA GLY A 53 11.31 16.60 5.54
C GLY A 53 11.92 15.42 6.32
N ASN A 54 11.34 15.07 7.48
CA ASN A 54 11.83 13.96 8.30
C ASN A 54 11.09 12.65 8.05
N MET A 55 9.81 12.72 7.71
CA MET A 55 8.91 11.56 7.61
C MET A 55 8.60 11.16 6.17
N GLY A 56 9.12 11.89 5.17
CA GLY A 56 8.81 11.67 3.75
C GLY A 56 9.07 10.25 3.28
N HIS A 57 10.22 9.69 3.65
CA HIS A 57 10.58 8.30 3.33
C HIS A 57 9.57 7.31 3.93
N ASP A 58 9.19 7.51 5.17
CA ASP A 58 8.26 6.64 5.88
C ASP A 58 6.83 6.73 5.32
N ILE A 59 6.39 7.94 4.98
CA ILE A 59 5.10 8.21 4.33
C ILE A 59 5.04 7.51 2.97
N PHE A 60 6.08 7.70 2.14
CA PHE A 60 6.14 7.08 0.82
C PHE A 60 6.24 5.55 0.92
N ARG A 61 7.05 5.02 1.83
CA ARG A 61 7.19 3.58 2.08
C ARG A 61 5.84 2.96 2.45
N ARG A 62 5.10 3.57 3.37
CA ARG A 62 3.76 3.10 3.77
C ARG A 62 2.79 3.12 2.58
N TRP A 63 2.79 4.20 1.80
CA TRP A 63 1.95 4.27 0.62
C TRP A 63 2.30 3.20 -0.43
N TYR A 64 3.58 2.97 -0.65
CA TYR A 64 4.06 1.97 -1.61
C TYR A 64 3.70 0.54 -1.19
N VAL A 65 3.85 0.22 0.11
CA VAL A 65 3.59 -1.10 0.69
C VAL A 65 2.11 -1.36 0.84
N ASP A 66 1.34 -0.41 1.42
CA ASP A 66 -0.08 -0.60 1.73
C ASP A 66 -1.00 -0.22 0.56
N GLY A 67 -0.51 0.57 -0.40
CA GLY A 67 -1.26 1.06 -1.54
C GLY A 67 -2.26 2.16 -1.20
N ARG A 68 -2.30 2.62 0.05
CA ARG A 68 -3.25 3.62 0.55
C ARG A 68 -2.75 4.26 1.82
N LEU A 69 -3.01 5.57 1.93
CA LEU A 69 -2.76 6.35 3.14
C LEU A 69 -4.05 6.99 3.60
N TYR A 70 -4.23 7.09 4.90
CA TYR A 70 -5.34 7.77 5.52
C TYR A 70 -4.83 8.77 6.54
N TYR A 71 -5.35 9.99 6.46
CA TYR A 71 -5.12 11.04 7.45
C TYR A 71 -6.45 11.58 7.94
N HIS A 72 -6.59 11.69 9.24
CA HIS A 72 -7.71 12.38 9.86
C HIS A 72 -7.37 13.86 9.96
N ILE A 73 -8.26 14.68 9.42
CA ILE A 73 -8.17 16.13 9.46
C ILE A 73 -8.71 16.58 10.81
N VAL A 74 -7.89 17.21 11.62
CA VAL A 74 -8.30 17.81 12.89
C VAL A 74 -8.50 19.31 12.68
N ILE A 75 -9.72 19.78 12.96
CA ILE A 75 -10.12 21.19 12.87
C ILE A 75 -10.61 21.61 14.24
N ASP A 76 -10.34 22.86 14.63
CA ASP A 76 -10.91 23.44 15.86
C ASP A 76 -12.41 23.71 15.66
N GLU A 77 -13.26 23.04 16.44
CA GLU A 77 -14.71 23.23 16.39
C GLU A 77 -15.16 24.64 16.85
N LEU A 78 -14.38 25.29 17.71
CA LEU A 78 -14.69 26.64 18.21
C LEU A 78 -14.29 27.72 17.20
N GLN A 79 -13.23 27.47 16.41
CA GLN A 79 -12.70 28.43 15.44
C GLN A 79 -12.37 27.74 14.09
N PRO A 80 -13.38 27.30 13.32
CA PRO A 80 -13.16 26.60 12.05
C PRO A 80 -12.39 27.45 11.01
N ALA A 81 -12.44 28.78 11.15
CA ALA A 81 -11.73 29.72 10.28
C ALA A 81 -10.20 29.62 10.34
N LEU A 82 -9.64 29.00 11.40
CA LEU A 82 -8.21 28.73 11.51
C LEU A 82 -7.72 27.60 10.57
N GLY A 83 -8.65 26.87 9.93
CA GLY A 83 -8.32 25.79 9.00
C GLY A 83 -7.88 24.51 9.68
N ILE A 84 -7.04 23.75 8.99
CA ILE A 84 -6.54 22.45 9.47
C ILE A 84 -5.46 22.68 10.54
N GLN A 85 -5.65 22.08 11.72
CA GLN A 85 -4.71 22.19 12.83
C GLN A 85 -3.69 21.05 12.85
N GLU A 86 -4.12 19.84 12.51
CA GLU A 86 -3.29 18.66 12.56
C GLU A 86 -3.77 17.61 11.53
N LEU A 87 -2.83 16.83 10.98
CA LEU A 87 -3.10 15.68 10.15
C LEU A 87 -2.63 14.41 10.89
N LYS A 88 -3.59 13.63 11.41
CA LYS A 88 -3.30 12.39 12.14
C LYS A 88 -3.30 11.19 11.21
N TYR A 89 -2.19 10.50 11.11
CA TYR A 89 -2.10 9.25 10.35
C TYR A 89 -2.98 8.15 10.96
N ILE A 90 -3.70 7.44 10.11
CA ILE A 90 -4.50 6.27 10.48
C ILE A 90 -3.99 5.05 9.73
N ASP A 91 -3.71 3.97 10.47
CA ASP A 91 -3.31 2.68 9.88
C ASP A 91 -4.44 2.13 8.97
N PRO A 92 -4.14 1.81 7.70
CA PRO A 92 -5.12 1.26 6.74
C PRO A 92 -5.83 -0.02 7.21
N ARG A 93 -5.26 -0.73 8.18
CA ARG A 93 -5.87 -1.93 8.79
C ARG A 93 -6.97 -1.61 9.80
N ARG A 94 -7.03 -0.36 10.28
CA ARG A 94 -7.99 0.10 11.28
C ARG A 94 -9.14 0.88 10.70
N ILE A 95 -9.10 1.21 9.42
CA ILE A 95 -10.11 2.03 8.74
C ILE A 95 -10.59 1.37 7.46
N ARG A 96 -11.89 1.49 7.18
CA ARG A 96 -12.51 1.01 5.95
C ARG A 96 -13.56 2.00 5.47
N LYS A 97 -13.55 2.33 4.19
CA LYS A 97 -14.64 3.08 3.55
C LYS A 97 -15.84 2.15 3.31
N ILE A 98 -17.00 2.57 3.77
CA ILE A 98 -18.26 1.84 3.59
C ILE A 98 -19.17 2.70 2.73
N ARG A 99 -19.74 2.06 1.71
CA ARG A 99 -20.78 2.62 0.85
C ARG A 99 -22.05 1.80 1.06
N GLU A 100 -23.03 2.40 1.69
CA GLU A 100 -24.32 1.78 1.98
C GLU A 100 -25.35 2.29 0.99
N ILE A 101 -25.90 1.38 0.18
CA ILE A 101 -26.90 1.70 -0.82
C ILE A 101 -28.26 1.28 -0.28
N GLN A 102 -29.08 2.26 0.06
CA GLN A 102 -30.47 2.01 0.45
C GLN A 102 -31.33 1.90 -0.81
N LYS A 103 -31.85 0.70 -1.04
CA LYS A 103 -32.76 0.42 -2.15
C LYS A 103 -34.20 0.51 -1.66
N MET A 104 -35.09 1.05 -2.49
CA MET A 104 -36.52 1.06 -2.30
C MET A 104 -37.17 0.34 -3.48
N ARG A 105 -38.03 -0.64 -3.19
CA ARG A 105 -38.78 -1.33 -4.23
C ARG A 105 -40.05 -0.53 -4.52
N ASP A 106 -40.26 -0.15 -5.77
CA ASP A 106 -41.48 0.50 -6.21
C ASP A 106 -42.63 -0.49 -6.12
N PRO A 107 -43.69 -0.19 -5.35
CA PRO A 107 -44.85 -1.10 -5.18
C PRO A 107 -45.60 -1.36 -6.48
N GLN A 108 -45.55 -0.47 -7.46
CA GLN A 108 -46.32 -0.59 -8.71
C GLN A 108 -45.55 -1.32 -9.81
N THR A 109 -44.24 -1.04 -9.97
CA THR A 109 -43.43 -1.59 -11.05
C THR A 109 -42.54 -2.76 -10.61
N GLY A 110 -42.37 -2.96 -9.29
CA GLY A 110 -41.49 -3.99 -8.74
C GLY A 110 -40.00 -3.70 -8.93
N ILE A 111 -39.64 -2.55 -9.55
CA ILE A 111 -38.25 -2.16 -9.83
C ILE A 111 -37.56 -1.66 -8.56
N GLU A 112 -36.33 -2.11 -8.33
CA GLU A 112 -35.49 -1.60 -7.24
C GLU A 112 -34.87 -0.24 -7.63
N LEU A 113 -35.30 0.82 -6.93
CA LEU A 113 -34.75 2.15 -7.08
C LEU A 113 -33.76 2.44 -5.95
N ILE A 114 -32.64 3.11 -6.26
CA ILE A 114 -31.69 3.58 -5.26
C ILE A 114 -32.28 4.83 -4.60
N LYS A 115 -32.67 4.71 -3.32
CA LYS A 115 -33.23 5.83 -2.55
C LYS A 115 -32.14 6.77 -2.04
N LYS A 116 -31.07 6.22 -1.49
CA LYS A 116 -29.98 6.99 -0.90
C LYS A 116 -28.69 6.18 -0.91
N THR A 117 -27.58 6.84 -1.21
CA THR A 117 -26.24 6.29 -1.03
C THR A 117 -25.60 7.03 0.14
N LEU A 118 -25.20 6.31 1.17
CA LEU A 118 -24.46 6.84 2.32
C LEU A 118 -23.02 6.35 2.23
N GLU A 119 -22.09 7.26 2.29
CA GLU A 119 -20.66 6.94 2.37
C GLU A 119 -20.12 7.44 3.69
N TYR A 120 -19.34 6.61 4.38
CA TYR A 120 -18.67 6.95 5.62
C TYR A 120 -17.47 6.04 5.82
N TYR A 121 -16.55 6.46 6.69
CA TYR A 121 -15.47 5.61 7.15
C TYR A 121 -15.85 4.95 8.47
N LEU A 122 -15.50 3.68 8.60
CA LEU A 122 -15.61 2.95 9.85
C LEU A 122 -14.20 2.77 10.41
N TYR A 123 -13.99 3.25 11.63
CA TYR A 123 -12.71 3.14 12.33
C TYR A 123 -12.84 2.21 13.53
N ASN A 124 -11.91 1.26 13.66
CA ASN A 124 -11.81 0.37 14.79
C ASN A 124 -10.36 0.31 15.30
N GLU A 125 -10.16 0.70 16.55
CA GLU A 125 -8.83 0.74 17.17
C GLU A 125 -8.15 -0.64 17.23
N LYS A 126 -8.93 -1.71 17.41
CA LYS A 126 -8.43 -3.10 17.46
C LYS A 126 -8.17 -3.72 16.08
N GLY A 127 -8.42 -2.98 15.00
CA GLY A 127 -8.33 -3.46 13.62
C GLY A 127 -9.63 -4.03 13.09
N MET A 128 -9.71 -4.21 11.77
CA MET A 128 -10.90 -4.66 11.05
C MET A 128 -10.95 -6.18 10.85
N ILE A 129 -9.92 -6.90 11.25
CA ILE A 129 -9.84 -8.37 11.08
C ILE A 129 -10.70 -9.02 12.15
N GLY A 130 -11.76 -9.72 11.75
CA GLY A 130 -12.67 -10.44 12.65
C GLY A 130 -13.73 -9.59 13.36
N ALA A 131 -13.72 -8.28 13.17
CA ALA A 131 -14.81 -7.43 13.64
C ALA A 131 -15.99 -7.50 12.65
N GLY A 132 -17.17 -7.78 13.16
CA GLY A 132 -18.41 -7.65 12.37
C GLY A 132 -18.53 -6.23 11.81
N THR A 133 -19.26 -6.09 10.72
CA THR A 133 -19.37 -4.86 9.91
C THR A 133 -19.81 -3.60 10.68
N ASN A 134 -20.26 -3.72 11.92
CA ASN A 134 -20.87 -2.64 12.70
C ASN A 134 -20.08 -2.24 13.96
N LEU A 135 -18.90 -2.83 14.22
CA LEU A 135 -18.09 -2.52 15.40
C LEU A 135 -17.04 -1.48 15.05
N GLY A 136 -17.33 -0.20 15.29
CA GLY A 136 -16.38 0.90 15.12
C GLY A 136 -17.06 2.26 15.13
N ALA A 137 -16.24 3.30 15.26
CA ALA A 137 -16.70 4.69 15.15
C ALA A 137 -16.94 5.05 13.68
N LYS A 138 -18.09 5.63 13.37
CA LYS A 138 -18.40 6.17 12.04
C LYS A 138 -17.80 7.57 11.94
N ILE A 139 -17.01 7.80 10.90
CA ILE A 139 -16.36 9.08 10.61
C ILE A 139 -16.87 9.58 9.26
N ALA A 140 -17.14 10.87 9.17
CA ALA A 140 -17.57 11.51 7.94
C ALA A 140 -16.47 11.44 6.86
N VAL A 141 -16.88 11.36 5.59
CA VAL A 141 -15.93 11.28 4.47
C VAL A 141 -15.03 12.50 4.41
N ASP A 142 -15.57 13.67 4.72
CA ASP A 142 -14.88 14.96 4.64
C ASP A 142 -13.79 15.12 5.71
N SER A 143 -13.84 14.31 6.78
CA SER A 143 -12.85 14.36 7.85
C SER A 143 -11.62 13.48 7.58
N ILE A 144 -11.62 12.72 6.47
CA ILE A 144 -10.55 11.77 6.13
C ILE A 144 -9.97 12.07 4.76
N VAL A 145 -8.68 12.34 4.71
CA VAL A 145 -7.91 12.35 3.46
C VAL A 145 -7.50 10.92 3.13
N ASN A 146 -7.79 10.48 1.91
CA ASN A 146 -7.45 9.16 1.40
C ASN A 146 -6.63 9.27 0.13
N VAL A 147 -5.39 8.79 0.17
CA VAL A 147 -4.48 8.77 -0.97
C VAL A 147 -4.27 7.32 -1.40
N ASN A 148 -4.73 6.98 -2.61
CA ASN A 148 -4.68 5.64 -3.18
C ASN A 148 -3.51 5.47 -4.15
N SER A 149 -3.05 4.22 -4.33
CA SER A 149 -2.07 3.83 -5.36
C SER A 149 -2.60 3.95 -6.80
N GLY A 150 -3.92 4.04 -6.98
CA GLY A 150 -4.56 4.01 -8.30
C GLY A 150 -4.75 2.60 -8.88
N ILE A 151 -4.16 1.57 -8.26
CA ILE A 151 -4.30 0.18 -8.71
C ILE A 151 -5.49 -0.44 -7.98
N MET A 152 -6.46 -0.92 -8.73
CA MET A 152 -7.65 -1.59 -8.19
C MET A 152 -7.74 -3.04 -8.63
N ASP A 153 -8.42 -3.84 -7.80
CA ASP A 153 -8.84 -5.18 -8.16
C ASP A 153 -9.77 -5.16 -9.39
N PRO A 154 -9.82 -6.23 -10.23
CA PRO A 154 -10.73 -6.31 -11.39
C PRO A 154 -12.20 -6.02 -11.05
N LYS A 155 -12.63 -6.29 -9.83
CA LYS A 155 -13.97 -5.98 -9.32
C LYS A 155 -14.13 -4.53 -8.80
N GLN A 156 -13.06 -3.74 -8.81
CA GLN A 156 -13.02 -2.36 -8.27
C GLN A 156 -13.49 -2.23 -6.80
N THR A 157 -13.36 -3.30 -6.03
CA THR A 157 -13.77 -3.33 -4.62
C THR A 157 -12.62 -3.03 -3.67
N MET A 158 -11.39 -3.24 -4.09
CA MET A 158 -10.21 -3.16 -3.23
C MET A 158 -9.06 -2.45 -3.93
N VAL A 159 -8.43 -1.52 -3.23
CA VAL A 159 -7.19 -0.88 -3.67
C VAL A 159 -6.03 -1.83 -3.40
N LEU A 160 -5.18 -2.05 -4.41
CA LEU A 160 -4.02 -2.91 -4.35
C LEU A 160 -2.75 -2.08 -4.20
N SER A 161 -1.75 -2.63 -3.53
CA SER A 161 -0.42 -2.02 -3.44
C SER A 161 0.41 -2.29 -4.71
N TYR A 162 1.46 -1.52 -4.91
CA TYR A 162 2.42 -1.79 -5.99
C TYR A 162 3.11 -3.15 -5.81
N LEU A 163 3.30 -3.60 -4.58
CA LEU A 163 3.88 -4.90 -4.25
C LEU A 163 2.98 -6.09 -4.59
N HIS A 164 1.68 -5.86 -4.83
CA HIS A 164 0.75 -6.96 -5.10
C HIS A 164 1.20 -7.84 -6.28
N LYS A 165 1.73 -7.23 -7.33
CA LYS A 165 2.25 -7.96 -8.52
C LYS A 165 3.48 -8.81 -8.20
N ALA A 166 4.25 -8.43 -7.20
CA ALA A 166 5.48 -9.13 -6.79
C ALA A 166 5.22 -10.30 -5.83
N ILE A 167 4.05 -10.40 -5.20
CA ILE A 167 3.74 -11.44 -4.19
C ILE A 167 3.87 -12.84 -4.79
N LYS A 168 3.26 -13.09 -5.95
CA LYS A 168 3.28 -14.41 -6.57
C LYS A 168 4.67 -14.87 -7.00
N PRO A 169 5.45 -14.10 -7.78
CA PRO A 169 6.81 -14.49 -8.14
C PRO A 169 7.73 -14.63 -6.93
N PHE A 170 7.58 -13.79 -5.89
CA PHE A 170 8.37 -13.91 -4.68
C PHE A 170 8.07 -15.21 -3.90
N ASN A 171 6.80 -15.56 -3.75
CA ASN A 171 6.42 -16.82 -3.11
C ASN A 171 6.91 -18.04 -3.90
N ASN A 172 6.86 -17.99 -5.23
CA ASN A 172 7.41 -19.03 -6.09
C ASN A 172 8.92 -19.17 -5.92
N LEU A 173 9.65 -18.05 -5.89
CA LEU A 173 11.09 -18.07 -5.67
C LEU A 173 11.44 -18.73 -4.32
N ARG A 174 10.78 -18.31 -3.24
CA ARG A 174 10.96 -18.90 -1.91
C ARG A 174 10.72 -20.42 -1.92
N MET A 175 9.65 -20.86 -2.58
CA MET A 175 9.35 -22.30 -2.71
C MET A 175 10.45 -23.05 -3.47
N VAL A 176 11.03 -22.47 -4.53
CA VAL A 176 12.14 -23.07 -5.27
C VAL A 176 13.42 -23.10 -4.43
N GLU A 177 13.70 -22.07 -3.65
CA GLU A 177 14.83 -22.05 -2.72
C GLU A 177 14.72 -23.17 -1.69
N ASP A 178 13.56 -23.31 -1.03
CA ASP A 178 13.29 -24.35 -0.05
C ASP A 178 13.41 -25.76 -0.69
N ALA A 179 12.82 -25.95 -1.88
CA ALA A 179 12.91 -27.20 -2.61
C ALA A 179 14.36 -27.55 -3.00
N THR A 180 15.17 -26.57 -3.37
CA THR A 180 16.58 -26.79 -3.72
C THR A 180 17.41 -27.24 -2.51
N VAL A 181 17.15 -26.66 -1.34
CA VAL A 181 17.81 -27.07 -0.07
C VAL A 181 17.43 -28.51 0.26
N ILE A 182 16.13 -28.84 0.22
CA ILE A 182 15.64 -30.22 0.49
C ILE A 182 16.25 -31.21 -0.48
N TYR A 183 16.28 -30.86 -1.79
CA TYR A 183 16.88 -31.72 -2.83
C TYR A 183 18.36 -31.97 -2.57
N ARG A 184 19.14 -30.97 -2.18
CA ARG A 184 20.55 -31.12 -1.87
C ARG A 184 20.76 -31.97 -0.63
N LEU A 185 19.97 -31.79 0.42
CA LEU A 185 20.04 -32.57 1.64
C LEU A 185 19.68 -34.04 1.41
N SER A 186 18.63 -34.33 0.63
CA SER A 186 18.20 -35.69 0.33
C SER A 186 19.20 -36.43 -0.59
N ARG A 187 19.89 -35.72 -1.47
CA ARG A 187 20.89 -36.31 -2.37
C ARG A 187 22.31 -36.37 -1.82
N ALA A 188 22.62 -35.62 -0.78
CA ALA A 188 23.96 -35.63 -0.17
C ALA A 188 24.44 -37.04 0.25
N PRO A 189 23.57 -37.96 0.77
CA PRO A 189 23.95 -39.32 1.11
C PRO A 189 23.87 -40.30 -0.08
N GLU A 190 23.38 -39.89 -1.28
CA GLU A 190 23.29 -40.80 -2.41
C GLU A 190 24.67 -41.12 -2.98
N ARG A 191 25.18 -42.31 -2.65
CA ARG A 191 26.34 -42.90 -3.36
C ARG A 191 25.81 -43.81 -4.45
N ARG A 192 26.03 -43.42 -5.71
CA ARG A 192 25.72 -44.27 -6.85
C ARG A 192 26.91 -45.20 -7.10
N VAL A 193 26.75 -46.47 -6.90
CA VAL A 193 27.74 -47.50 -7.19
C VAL A 193 27.28 -48.21 -8.47
N PHE A 194 28.08 -48.11 -9.53
CA PHE A 194 27.84 -48.80 -10.77
C PHE A 194 28.63 -50.10 -10.72
N TYR A 195 27.92 -51.24 -10.79
CA TYR A 195 28.52 -52.52 -10.98
C TYR A 195 28.51 -52.86 -12.46
N ILE A 196 29.71 -52.96 -13.06
CA ILE A 196 29.86 -53.33 -14.47
C ILE A 196 30.45 -54.74 -14.45
N ASP A 197 29.73 -55.72 -15.01
CA ASP A 197 30.23 -57.06 -15.20
C ASP A 197 31.14 -57.03 -16.44
N VAL A 198 32.43 -57.29 -16.19
CA VAL A 198 33.46 -57.28 -17.26
C VAL A 198 33.79 -58.72 -17.73
N GLY A 199 33.06 -59.70 -17.25
CA GLY A 199 33.27 -61.12 -17.59
C GLY A 199 34.72 -61.57 -17.30
N ASN A 200 35.36 -62.26 -18.25
CA ASN A 200 36.74 -62.80 -18.10
C ASN A 200 37.82 -61.76 -18.49
N MET A 201 37.57 -60.47 -18.46
CA MET A 201 38.56 -59.44 -18.86
C MET A 201 39.63 -59.31 -17.74
N PRO A 202 40.95 -59.24 -18.11
CA PRO A 202 42.00 -59.02 -17.13
C PRO A 202 41.81 -57.67 -16.39
N THR A 203 42.01 -57.64 -15.08
CA THR A 203 41.75 -56.50 -14.18
C THR A 203 42.37 -55.18 -14.69
N VAL A 204 43.60 -55.25 -15.23
CA VAL A 204 44.29 -54.09 -15.79
C VAL A 204 43.58 -53.44 -16.98
N LYS A 205 42.79 -54.23 -17.77
CA LYS A 205 42.00 -53.69 -18.89
C LYS A 205 40.59 -53.25 -18.46
N ALA A 206 40.12 -53.75 -17.31
CA ALA A 206 38.80 -53.40 -16.77
C ALA A 206 38.82 -52.06 -16.01
N GLU A 207 40.01 -51.62 -15.55
CA GLU A 207 40.23 -50.34 -14.84
C GLU A 207 40.60 -49.15 -15.75
N GLN A 208 40.80 -49.38 -17.07
CA GLN A 208 40.98 -48.36 -18.07
C GLN A 208 39.61 -47.86 -18.63
#